data_628815026ecbdd5160a674aecbbbd8e6
#
_entry.id   628815026ecbdd5160a674aecbbbd8e6
#
_cell.length_a   1.000
_cell.length_b   1.000
_cell.length_c   1.000
_cell.angle_alpha   90.00
_cell.angle_beta   90.00
_cell.angle_gamma   90.00
#
_symmetry.space_group_name_H-M   'P 1'
#
loop_
_entity.id
_entity.type
_entity.pdbx_description
1 polymer ?
#
loop_
_entity_poly.entity_id
_entity_poly.type
_entity_poly.pdbx_seq_one_letter_code
_entity_poly.pdbx_strand_id
1 'polypeptide(L)'
;MKKQIPTPNCEDHIARGDWNPLWDQLRQLDPEFMEAYLAFRSVPHKTGPLPQKTKELIMIAINAATTHLYAPGVRRHMKNALRAGATKEEILETIQLTTVMGIHSCNLAVPILMEEAASFEKESAPKP
;
A
#
# COMPACT_ATOMS: atom_id res chain seq x y z
N MET A 1 -31.87 12.05 3.89
CA MET A 1 -30.89 11.66 4.93
C MET A 1 -30.80 10.14 4.96
N LYS A 2 -29.59 9.59 4.76
CA LYS A 2 -29.41 8.15 4.98
C LYS A 2 -29.64 7.84 6.46
N LYS A 3 -30.30 6.71 6.72
CA LYS A 3 -30.64 6.24 8.06
C LYS A 3 -29.36 6.15 8.91
N GLN A 4 -29.40 6.69 10.11
CA GLN A 4 -28.29 6.56 11.05
C GLN A 4 -28.18 5.08 11.43
N ILE A 5 -27.07 4.46 11.04
CA ILE A 5 -26.78 3.05 11.32
C ILE A 5 -25.66 2.93 12.36
N PRO A 6 -25.62 1.85 13.15
CA PRO A 6 -24.47 1.57 14.00
C PRO A 6 -23.18 1.40 13.18
N THR A 7 -22.10 1.98 13.67
CA THR A 7 -20.78 1.91 13.02
C THR A 7 -19.69 1.40 13.98
N PRO A 8 -19.83 0.16 14.49
CA PRO A 8 -18.93 -0.37 15.52
C PRO A 8 -17.46 -0.51 15.05
N ASN A 9 -17.21 -0.81 13.77
CA ASN A 9 -15.85 -0.86 13.26
C ASN A 9 -15.20 0.54 13.18
N CYS A 10 -15.98 1.56 12.80
CA CYS A 10 -15.49 2.94 12.84
C CYS A 10 -15.13 3.35 14.27
N GLU A 11 -16.01 3.07 15.23
CA GLU A 11 -15.80 3.41 16.63
C GLU A 11 -14.59 2.68 17.23
N ASP A 12 -14.39 1.41 16.91
CA ASP A 12 -13.22 0.64 17.32
C ASP A 12 -11.91 1.23 16.77
N HIS A 13 -11.87 1.60 15.50
CA HIS A 13 -10.70 2.25 14.91
C HIS A 13 -10.38 3.61 15.55
N ILE A 14 -11.41 4.40 15.86
CA ILE A 14 -11.25 5.68 16.57
C ILE A 14 -10.68 5.43 17.97
N ALA A 15 -11.27 4.51 18.73
CA ALA A 15 -10.87 4.19 20.10
C ALA A 15 -9.42 3.68 20.18
N ARG A 16 -8.98 2.92 19.20
CA ARG A 16 -7.58 2.43 19.11
C ARG A 16 -6.58 3.47 18.65
N GLY A 17 -7.01 4.65 18.23
CA GLY A 17 -6.15 5.66 17.61
C GLY A 17 -5.63 5.27 16.22
N ASP A 18 -6.36 4.42 15.52
CA ASP A 18 -6.06 3.91 14.17
C ASP A 18 -6.98 4.52 13.11
N TRP A 19 -7.68 5.57 13.45
CA TRP A 19 -8.57 6.30 12.56
C TRP A 19 -7.80 7.26 11.65
N ASN A 20 -8.18 7.27 10.38
CA ASN A 20 -7.70 8.27 9.43
C ASN A 20 -8.67 9.44 9.38
N PRO A 21 -8.28 10.67 9.77
CA PRO A 21 -9.18 11.84 9.74
C PRO A 21 -9.78 12.13 8.36
N LEU A 22 -9.13 11.71 7.27
CA LEU A 22 -9.65 11.85 5.92
C LEU A 22 -10.95 11.02 5.69
N TRP A 23 -11.24 10.08 6.57
CA TRP A 23 -12.46 9.27 6.50
C TRP A 23 -13.68 9.93 7.15
N ASP A 24 -13.50 11.04 7.88
CA ASP A 24 -14.60 11.71 8.59
C ASP A 24 -15.72 12.12 7.64
N GLN A 25 -15.39 12.74 6.51
CA GLN A 25 -16.38 13.17 5.53
C GLN A 25 -17.06 11.98 4.86
N LEU A 26 -16.32 10.92 4.53
CA LEU A 26 -16.90 9.71 3.96
C LEU A 26 -17.86 9.03 4.94
N ARG A 27 -17.46 8.91 6.21
CA ARG A 27 -18.33 8.38 7.27
C ARG A 27 -19.60 9.19 7.44
N GLN A 28 -19.51 10.52 7.33
CA GLN A 28 -20.65 11.41 7.41
C GLN A 28 -21.61 11.23 6.23
N LEU A 29 -21.06 11.12 5.02
CA LEU A 29 -21.86 11.01 3.79
C LEU A 29 -22.42 9.61 3.57
N ASP A 30 -21.66 8.58 3.89
CA ASP A 30 -22.02 7.19 3.73
C ASP A 30 -21.43 6.31 4.85
N PRO A 31 -22.07 6.31 6.04
CA PRO A 31 -21.59 5.52 7.17
C PRO A 31 -21.64 4.01 6.90
N GLU A 32 -22.59 3.53 6.10
CA GLU A 32 -22.71 2.12 5.72
C GLU A 32 -21.53 1.64 4.89
N PHE A 33 -21.15 2.42 3.89
CA PHE A 33 -19.97 2.14 3.06
C PHE A 33 -18.70 2.10 3.91
N MET A 34 -18.51 3.10 4.76
CA MET A 34 -17.30 3.18 5.59
C MET A 34 -17.22 1.99 6.58
N GLU A 35 -18.33 1.63 7.18
CA GLU A 35 -18.43 0.48 8.08
C GLU A 35 -18.12 -0.84 7.36
N ALA A 36 -18.70 -1.05 6.18
CA ALA A 36 -18.46 -2.22 5.34
C ALA A 36 -17.00 -2.32 4.89
N TYR A 37 -16.39 -1.18 4.51
CA TYR A 37 -14.97 -1.13 4.15
C TYR A 37 -14.07 -1.55 5.31
N LEU A 38 -14.32 -1.04 6.53
CA LEU A 38 -13.53 -1.40 7.69
C LEU A 38 -13.74 -2.85 8.11
N ALA A 39 -14.96 -3.37 7.97
CA ALA A 39 -15.25 -4.78 8.19
C ALA A 39 -14.44 -5.67 7.24
N PHE A 40 -14.49 -5.38 5.95
CA PHE A 40 -13.73 -6.08 4.91
C PHE A 40 -12.22 -6.01 5.17
N ARG A 41 -11.69 -4.79 5.36
CA ARG A 41 -10.28 -4.54 5.57
C ARG A 41 -9.73 -5.27 6.80
N SER A 42 -10.52 -5.39 7.85
CA SER A 42 -10.06 -5.98 9.11
C SER A 42 -9.99 -7.51 9.10
N VAL A 43 -10.61 -8.19 8.13
CA VAL A 43 -10.63 -9.66 8.07
C VAL A 43 -9.23 -10.28 8.16
N PRO A 44 -8.26 -9.92 7.31
CA PRO A 44 -6.92 -10.52 7.39
C PRO A 44 -6.15 -10.10 8.65
N HIS A 45 -6.56 -9.02 9.33
CA HIS A 45 -5.94 -8.60 10.60
C HIS A 45 -6.46 -9.39 11.80
N LYS A 46 -7.69 -9.90 11.75
CA LYS A 46 -8.31 -10.67 12.84
C LYS A 46 -7.95 -12.15 12.80
N THR A 47 -7.87 -12.70 11.60
CA THR A 47 -7.66 -14.13 11.36
C THR A 47 -6.52 -14.31 10.37
N GLY A 48 -5.80 -15.38 10.49
CA GLY A 48 -4.72 -15.68 9.57
C GLY A 48 -3.39 -15.90 10.28
N PRO A 49 -2.48 -16.63 9.62
CA PRO A 49 -1.27 -17.16 10.23
C PRO A 49 -0.15 -16.12 10.44
N LEU A 50 -0.23 -14.96 9.77
CA LEU A 50 0.84 -13.95 9.89
C LEU A 50 0.76 -13.24 11.24
N PRO A 51 1.88 -13.09 11.97
CA PRO A 51 1.94 -12.26 13.16
C PRO A 51 1.57 -10.80 12.87
N GLN A 52 1.05 -10.10 13.89
CA GLN A 52 0.63 -8.69 13.75
C GLN A 52 1.78 -7.79 13.27
N LYS A 53 2.99 -7.96 13.78
CA LYS A 53 4.19 -7.25 13.33
C LYS A 53 4.38 -7.40 11.81
N THR A 54 4.30 -8.61 11.30
CA THR A 54 4.45 -8.89 9.87
C THR A 54 3.37 -8.22 9.04
N LYS A 55 2.11 -8.25 9.50
CA LYS A 55 1.01 -7.56 8.82
C LYS A 55 1.25 -6.05 8.72
N GLU A 56 1.73 -5.43 9.78
CA GLU A 56 2.03 -3.99 9.79
C GLU A 56 3.23 -3.65 8.87
N LEU A 57 4.26 -4.49 8.82
CA LEU A 57 5.37 -4.31 7.87
C LEU A 57 4.89 -4.41 6.42
N ILE A 58 4.02 -5.35 6.11
CA ILE A 58 3.39 -5.47 4.78
C ILE A 58 2.58 -4.20 4.45
N MET A 59 1.81 -3.68 5.41
CA MET A 59 1.04 -2.46 5.22
C MET A 59 1.93 -1.23 5.03
N ILE A 60 3.08 -1.16 5.68
CA ILE A 60 4.10 -0.12 5.41
C ILE A 60 4.56 -0.22 3.96
N ALA A 61 4.93 -1.41 3.51
CA ALA A 61 5.39 -1.63 2.13
C ALA A 61 4.33 -1.22 1.09
N ILE A 62 3.07 -1.60 1.30
CA ILE A 62 1.95 -1.23 0.42
C ILE A 62 1.80 0.30 0.34
N ASN A 63 1.80 0.99 1.48
CA ASN A 63 1.58 2.43 1.54
C ASN A 63 2.79 3.24 1.06
N ALA A 64 4.01 2.71 1.21
CA ALA A 64 5.25 3.34 0.74
C ALA A 64 5.59 3.01 -0.71
N ALA A 65 4.94 2.02 -1.32
CA ALA A 65 5.23 1.62 -2.70
C ALA A 65 5.07 2.76 -3.69
N THR A 66 5.90 2.77 -4.72
CA THR A 66 5.99 3.84 -5.74
C THR A 66 4.63 4.18 -6.37
N THR A 67 3.75 3.21 -6.52
CA THR A 67 2.42 3.39 -7.10
C THR A 67 1.37 3.92 -6.11
N HIS A 68 1.70 4.02 -4.84
CA HIS A 68 0.76 4.44 -3.79
C HIS A 68 1.24 5.70 -3.05
N LEU A 69 2.43 5.70 -2.48
CA LEU A 69 3.08 6.83 -1.79
C LEU A 69 2.12 7.57 -0.82
N TYR A 70 1.41 6.81 0.01
CA TYR A 70 0.36 7.33 0.88
C TYR A 70 0.89 7.58 2.30
N ALA A 71 1.41 8.79 2.53
CA ALA A 71 2.06 9.18 3.78
C ALA A 71 1.22 8.95 5.05
N PRO A 72 -0.10 9.24 5.10
CA PRO A 72 -0.91 8.96 6.29
C PRO A 72 -0.94 7.48 6.66
N GLY A 73 -1.01 6.58 5.66
CA GLY A 73 -0.95 5.14 5.86
C GLY A 73 0.43 4.68 6.35
N VAL A 74 1.50 5.20 5.75
CA VAL A 74 2.88 4.93 6.18
C VAL A 74 3.06 5.28 7.67
N ARG A 75 2.66 6.47 8.08
CA ARG A 75 2.77 6.90 9.50
C ARG A 75 2.02 5.98 10.45
N ARG A 76 0.77 5.66 10.13
CA ARG A 76 -0.08 4.83 10.96
C ARG A 76 0.50 3.43 11.13
N HIS A 77 0.88 2.79 10.04
CA HIS A 77 1.39 1.43 10.08
C HIS A 77 2.80 1.34 10.68
N MET A 78 3.65 2.36 10.53
CA MET A 78 4.93 2.44 11.27
C MET A 78 4.69 2.49 12.77
N LYS A 79 3.77 3.32 13.24
CA LYS A 79 3.41 3.41 14.65
C LYS A 79 2.90 2.05 15.18
N ASN A 80 2.04 1.39 14.42
CA ASN A 80 1.51 0.09 14.78
C ASN A 80 2.58 -1.01 14.75
N ALA A 81 3.48 -1.00 13.77
CA ALA A 81 4.59 -1.94 13.67
C ALA A 81 5.52 -1.83 14.89
N LEU A 82 5.90 -0.61 15.28
CA LEU A 82 6.72 -0.37 16.47
C LEU A 82 6.02 -0.87 17.75
N ARG A 83 4.71 -0.62 17.89
CA ARG A 83 3.91 -1.14 19.01
C ARG A 83 3.83 -2.67 19.02
N ALA A 84 3.85 -3.29 17.84
CA ALA A 84 3.88 -4.74 17.66
C ALA A 84 5.28 -5.35 17.81
N GLY A 85 6.29 -4.55 18.18
CA GLY A 85 7.65 -5.00 18.44
C GLY A 85 8.58 -5.01 17.22
N ALA A 86 8.23 -4.33 16.14
CA ALA A 86 9.14 -4.13 15.02
C ALA A 86 10.29 -3.20 15.42
N THR A 87 11.48 -3.50 14.92
CA THR A 87 12.64 -2.62 15.09
C THR A 87 12.67 -1.56 13.96
N LYS A 88 13.44 -0.51 14.20
CA LYS A 88 13.71 0.50 13.18
C LYS A 88 14.37 -0.10 11.93
N GLU A 89 15.26 -1.05 12.15
CA GLU A 89 15.99 -1.77 11.10
C GLU A 89 15.04 -2.63 10.25
N GLU A 90 14.11 -3.36 10.88
CA GLU A 90 13.09 -4.14 10.16
C GLU A 90 12.18 -3.23 9.29
N ILE A 91 11.81 -2.07 9.82
CA ILE A 91 11.01 -1.10 9.06
C ILE A 91 11.83 -0.52 7.90
N LEU A 92 13.10 -0.19 8.12
CA LEU A 92 13.98 0.32 7.07
C LEU A 92 14.15 -0.70 5.95
N GLU A 93 14.42 -1.96 6.28
CA GLU A 93 14.55 -3.04 5.30
C GLU A 93 13.25 -3.23 4.51
N THR A 94 12.10 -3.17 5.17
CA THR A 94 10.79 -3.19 4.50
C THR A 94 10.65 -2.08 3.46
N ILE A 95 11.06 -0.86 3.78
CA ILE A 95 11.02 0.27 2.85
C ILE A 95 12.01 0.04 1.69
N GLN A 96 13.22 -0.42 1.98
CA GLN A 96 14.23 -0.71 0.97
C GLN A 96 13.74 -1.74 -0.05
N LEU A 97 13.02 -2.77 0.38
CA LEU A 97 12.43 -3.79 -0.50
C LEU A 97 11.41 -3.21 -1.49
N THR A 98 10.74 -2.11 -1.17
CA THR A 98 9.79 -1.47 -2.10
C THR A 98 10.49 -0.85 -3.32
N THR A 99 11.77 -0.54 -3.23
CA THR A 99 12.55 0.07 -4.33
C THR A 99 12.74 -0.85 -5.53
N VAL A 100 12.53 -2.15 -5.36
CA VAL A 100 12.57 -3.15 -6.45
C VAL A 100 11.56 -2.83 -7.56
N MET A 101 10.44 -2.19 -7.24
CA MET A 101 9.45 -1.79 -8.24
C MET A 101 10.04 -0.85 -9.31
N GLY A 102 11.04 -0.04 -8.98
CA GLY A 102 11.70 0.87 -9.92
C GLY A 102 12.53 0.14 -11.00
N ILE A 103 13.14 -0.98 -10.69
CA ILE A 103 13.96 -1.75 -11.64
C ILE A 103 13.13 -2.41 -12.75
N HIS A 104 11.86 -2.64 -12.52
CA HIS A 104 10.97 -3.25 -13.51
C HIS A 104 10.77 -2.37 -14.75
N SER A 105 10.98 -1.06 -14.66
CA SER A 105 11.02 -0.17 -15.84
C SER A 105 12.18 -0.54 -16.78
N CYS A 106 13.34 -0.89 -16.24
CA CYS A 106 14.46 -1.39 -17.04
C CYS A 106 14.14 -2.78 -17.63
N ASN A 107 13.52 -3.68 -16.86
CA ASN A 107 13.14 -5.01 -17.33
C ASN A 107 12.19 -4.94 -18.53
N LEU A 108 11.30 -3.95 -18.54
CA LEU A 108 10.39 -3.70 -19.64
C LEU A 108 11.08 -2.99 -20.82
N ALA A 109 11.78 -1.91 -20.57
CA ALA A 109 12.22 -0.99 -21.62
C ALA A 109 13.53 -1.41 -22.30
N VAL A 110 14.46 -2.06 -21.60
CA VAL A 110 15.75 -2.45 -22.17
C VAL A 110 15.61 -3.48 -23.30
N PRO A 111 14.82 -4.55 -23.18
CA PRO A 111 14.58 -5.46 -24.31
C PRO A 111 13.99 -4.75 -25.52
N ILE A 112 13.03 -3.84 -25.34
CA ILE A 112 12.44 -3.04 -26.41
C ILE A 112 13.49 -2.17 -27.07
N LEU A 113 14.35 -1.51 -26.31
CA LEU A 113 15.46 -0.73 -26.83
C LEU A 113 16.38 -1.58 -27.72
N MET A 114 16.71 -2.80 -27.29
CA MET A 114 17.57 -3.70 -28.07
C MET A 114 16.92 -4.12 -29.39
N GLU A 115 15.63 -4.39 -29.39
CA GLU A 115 14.85 -4.73 -30.59
C GLU A 115 14.82 -3.56 -31.59
N GLU A 116 14.47 -2.37 -31.11
CA GLU A 116 14.37 -1.16 -31.94
C GLU A 116 15.74 -0.73 -32.48
N ALA A 117 16.80 -0.79 -31.69
CA ALA A 117 18.16 -0.49 -32.13
C ALA A 117 18.62 -1.44 -33.25
N ALA A 118 18.36 -2.74 -33.09
CA ALA A 118 18.70 -3.73 -34.13
C ALA A 118 17.89 -3.52 -35.42
N SER A 119 16.64 -3.12 -35.32
CA SER A 119 15.81 -2.79 -36.48
C SER A 119 16.31 -1.55 -37.19
N PHE A 120 16.65 -0.51 -36.48
CA PHE A 120 17.22 0.72 -37.02
C PHE A 120 18.54 0.49 -37.74
N GLU A 121 19.44 -0.33 -37.19
CA GLU A 121 20.72 -0.70 -37.85
C GLU A 121 20.51 -1.40 -39.19
N LYS A 122 19.53 -2.31 -39.28
CA LYS A 122 19.16 -3.00 -40.52
C LYS A 122 18.61 -2.05 -41.60
N GLU A 123 17.78 -1.09 -41.19
CA GLU A 123 17.22 -0.10 -42.10
C GLU A 123 18.24 0.89 -42.61
N SER A 124 19.26 1.22 -41.79
CA SER A 124 20.31 2.18 -42.06
C SER A 124 21.52 1.55 -42.83
N ALA A 125 21.55 0.23 -42.99
CA ALA A 125 22.60 -0.44 -43.75
C ALA A 125 22.55 -0.09 -45.24
N PRO A 126 23.69 0.14 -45.91
CA PRO A 126 23.71 0.40 -47.34
C PRO A 126 23.03 -0.75 -48.10
N LYS A 127 22.06 -0.42 -48.95
CA LYS A 127 21.49 -1.41 -49.87
C LYS A 127 22.54 -1.84 -50.87
N PRO A 128 22.65 -3.14 -51.19
CA PRO A 128 23.61 -3.66 -52.13
C PRO A 128 23.43 -3.12 -53.55
#